data_dd5a44bd396366a616c9409e563427fa
#
_entry.id   dd5a44bd396366a616c9409e563427fa
#
_cell.length_a   1.000
_cell.length_b   1.000
_cell.length_c   1.000
_cell.angle_alpha   90.00
_cell.angle_beta   90.00
_cell.angle_gamma   90.00
#
_symmetry.space_group_name_H-M   'P 1'
#
loop_
_entity.id
_entity.type
_entity.pdbx_description
1 polymer ?
#
loop_
_entity_poly.entity_id
_entity_poly.type
_entity_poly.pdbx_seq_one_letter_code
_entity_poly.pdbx_strand_id
1 'polypeptide(L)'
;MITWDMVKADESLLGAFIGQLSTYDLARMAVCAKNGWGMDQKGEAGRIFVMEKYGTPEFVFADGNNGVNLNEKNIGFPCSVTVCATFNEELAYETGTAIADEAKEKEVNVILAPAANLHRNPLGGRNAEYFSEDPFLAGKMAGNHGKGLEDHGVASCMKHI
;
A
#
# COMPACT_ATOMS: atom_id res chain seq x y z
N MET A 1 -13.25 -19.36 -20.79
CA MET A 1 -12.35 -18.86 -19.74
C MET A 1 -12.40 -17.34 -19.77
N ILE A 2 -12.66 -16.71 -18.64
CA ILE A 2 -12.71 -15.25 -18.49
C ILE A 2 -11.30 -14.78 -18.13
N THR A 3 -10.79 -13.77 -18.83
CA THR A 3 -9.47 -13.19 -18.55
C THR A 3 -9.62 -11.89 -17.78
N TRP A 4 -8.53 -11.42 -17.17
CA TRP A 4 -8.52 -10.15 -16.46
C TRP A 4 -8.83 -8.96 -17.37
N ASP A 5 -8.38 -8.99 -18.62
CA ASP A 5 -8.72 -7.95 -19.59
C ASP A 5 -10.22 -7.89 -19.92
N MET A 6 -10.89 -9.03 -19.93
CA MET A 6 -12.36 -9.07 -20.08
C MET A 6 -13.05 -8.43 -18.87
N VAL A 7 -12.56 -8.68 -17.65
CA VAL A 7 -13.09 -8.05 -16.44
C VAL A 7 -12.88 -6.53 -16.44
N LYS A 8 -11.71 -6.06 -16.89
CA LYS A 8 -11.44 -4.63 -17.03
C LYS A 8 -12.39 -3.94 -18.04
N ALA A 9 -12.78 -4.66 -19.09
CA ALA A 9 -13.72 -4.15 -20.09
C ALA A 9 -15.19 -4.22 -19.63
N ASP A 10 -15.52 -5.19 -18.78
CA ASP A 10 -16.85 -5.41 -18.23
C ASP A 10 -16.76 -5.94 -16.79
N GLU A 11 -16.90 -5.04 -15.83
CA GLU A 11 -16.78 -5.35 -14.40
C GLU A 11 -17.84 -6.36 -13.90
N SER A 12 -18.97 -6.50 -14.61
CA SER A 12 -19.99 -7.49 -14.27
C SER A 12 -19.48 -8.93 -14.34
N LEU A 13 -18.38 -9.18 -15.04
CA LEU A 13 -17.73 -10.48 -15.16
C LEU A 13 -16.89 -10.87 -13.93
N LEU A 14 -16.66 -9.97 -12.98
CA LEU A 14 -15.78 -10.22 -11.83
C LEU A 14 -16.20 -11.46 -11.02
N GLY A 15 -17.49 -11.61 -10.73
CA GLY A 15 -18.00 -12.77 -9.98
C GLY A 15 -17.74 -14.09 -10.70
N ALA A 16 -17.95 -14.12 -12.02
CA ALA A 16 -17.70 -15.30 -12.84
C ALA A 16 -16.18 -15.56 -13.01
N PHE A 17 -15.38 -14.50 -13.07
CA PHE A 17 -13.90 -14.60 -13.07
C PHE A 17 -13.41 -15.26 -11.77
N ILE A 18 -13.85 -14.79 -10.62
CA ILE A 18 -13.48 -15.36 -9.32
C ILE A 18 -13.96 -16.82 -9.23
N GLY A 19 -15.18 -17.11 -9.68
CA GLY A 19 -15.75 -18.47 -9.64
C GLY A 19 -15.04 -19.53 -10.48
N GLN A 20 -14.22 -19.14 -11.46
CA GLN A 20 -13.41 -20.06 -12.25
C GLN A 20 -12.04 -20.37 -11.63
N LEU A 21 -11.60 -19.60 -10.63
CA LEU A 21 -10.30 -19.79 -9.99
C LEU A 21 -10.33 -21.03 -9.08
N SER A 22 -9.28 -21.83 -9.13
CA SER A 22 -9.11 -22.91 -8.19
C SER A 22 -8.80 -22.41 -6.79
N THR A 23 -9.00 -23.22 -5.76
CA THR A 23 -8.58 -22.90 -4.39
C THR A 23 -7.09 -22.56 -4.32
N TYR A 24 -6.27 -23.21 -5.13
CA TYR A 24 -4.83 -22.91 -5.21
C TYR A 24 -4.57 -21.53 -5.81
N ASP A 25 -5.29 -21.13 -6.86
CA ASP A 25 -5.16 -19.79 -7.46
C ASP A 25 -5.58 -18.72 -6.47
N LEU A 26 -6.71 -18.93 -5.77
CA LEU A 26 -7.19 -18.02 -4.73
C LEU A 26 -6.20 -17.89 -3.57
N ALA A 27 -5.63 -19.00 -3.11
CA ALA A 27 -4.62 -18.99 -2.06
C ALA A 27 -3.36 -18.23 -2.50
N ARG A 28 -2.92 -18.38 -3.75
CA ARG A 28 -1.79 -17.62 -4.29
C ARG A 28 -2.04 -16.11 -4.31
N MET A 29 -3.27 -15.69 -4.60
CA MET A 29 -3.63 -14.26 -4.56
C MET A 29 -3.69 -13.72 -3.13
N ALA A 30 -4.12 -14.54 -2.18
CA ALA A 30 -4.28 -14.13 -0.78
C ALA A 30 -2.97 -14.12 0.03
N VAL A 31 -1.99 -14.92 -0.36
CA VAL A 31 -0.78 -15.20 0.44
C VAL A 31 0.46 -14.48 -0.08
N CYS A 32 0.40 -13.44 -0.78
CA CYS A 32 1.56 -12.61 -1.15
C CYS A 32 2.92 -13.29 -0.88
N ALA A 33 3.28 -14.31 -1.63
CA ALA A 33 4.50 -15.06 -1.33
C ALA A 33 5.31 -15.39 -2.59
N LYS A 34 6.61 -15.21 -2.50
CA LYS A 34 7.58 -15.86 -3.35
C LYS A 34 8.55 -16.66 -2.49
N ASN A 35 8.83 -17.88 -2.90
CA ASN A 35 9.87 -18.74 -2.30
C ASN A 35 9.80 -18.85 -0.78
N GLY A 36 8.61 -18.84 -0.23
CA GLY A 36 8.35 -19.14 1.17
C GLY A 36 8.32 -17.94 2.11
N TRP A 37 8.78 -16.75 1.75
CA TRP A 37 8.76 -15.60 2.65
C TRP A 37 8.69 -14.23 1.96
N GLY A 38 8.30 -14.17 0.70
CA GLY A 38 7.99 -12.91 0.02
C GLY A 38 9.15 -11.92 -0.15
N MET A 39 10.29 -12.20 0.41
CA MET A 39 11.47 -11.36 0.29
C MET A 39 12.10 -11.59 -1.06
N ASP A 40 11.81 -10.75 -2.00
CA ASP A 40 12.54 -10.71 -3.25
C ASP A 40 13.82 -9.90 -3.11
N GLN A 41 14.59 -9.86 -4.16
CA GLN A 41 15.88 -9.15 -4.23
C GLN A 41 15.76 -7.66 -3.98
N LYS A 42 14.56 -7.07 -4.19
CA LYS A 42 14.27 -5.64 -3.93
C LYS A 42 13.96 -5.33 -2.46
N GLY A 43 13.67 -6.32 -1.62
CA GLY A 43 13.29 -6.11 -0.22
C GLY A 43 11.83 -5.70 -0.03
N GLU A 44 10.96 -6.01 -1.01
CA GLU A 44 9.52 -5.77 -0.88
C GLU A 44 8.89 -6.57 0.26
N ALA A 45 7.83 -6.04 0.86
CA ALA A 45 7.08 -6.70 1.92
C ALA A 45 6.33 -7.94 1.43
N GLY A 46 5.97 -7.98 0.16
CA GLY A 46 5.31 -9.11 -0.48
C GLY A 46 5.00 -8.85 -1.95
N ARG A 47 4.59 -9.93 -2.64
CA ARG A 47 4.26 -9.86 -4.07
C ARG A 47 3.16 -10.85 -4.43
N ILE A 48 2.18 -10.42 -5.22
CA ILE A 48 1.23 -11.29 -5.90
C ILE A 48 1.72 -11.47 -7.33
N PHE A 49 1.99 -12.71 -7.72
CA PHE A 49 2.53 -13.01 -9.05
C PHE A 49 1.46 -12.97 -10.12
N VAL A 50 1.89 -12.64 -11.32
CA VAL A 50 1.13 -12.88 -12.55
C VAL A 50 0.60 -14.31 -12.58
N MET A 51 -0.68 -14.45 -12.87
CA MET A 51 -1.25 -15.72 -13.30
C MET A 51 -1.49 -15.65 -14.81
N GLU A 52 -0.47 -16.03 -15.61
CA GLU A 52 -0.47 -15.93 -17.06
C GLU A 52 -1.72 -16.48 -17.71
N LYS A 53 -2.20 -17.62 -17.17
CA LYS A 53 -3.43 -18.28 -17.64
C LYS A 53 -4.65 -17.35 -17.65
N TYR A 54 -4.71 -16.40 -16.72
CA TYR A 54 -5.83 -15.48 -16.56
C TYR A 54 -5.50 -14.04 -16.95
N GLY A 55 -4.23 -13.74 -17.22
CA GLY A 55 -3.74 -12.39 -17.55
C GLY A 55 -3.81 -11.43 -16.36
N THR A 56 -3.73 -11.94 -15.12
CA THR A 56 -3.72 -11.04 -13.95
C THR A 56 -2.40 -10.29 -13.84
N PRO A 57 -2.40 -9.02 -13.42
CA PRO A 57 -1.16 -8.28 -13.20
C PRO A 57 -0.42 -8.81 -11.97
N GLU A 58 0.85 -8.44 -11.88
CA GLU A 58 1.63 -8.53 -10.67
C GLU A 58 1.30 -7.37 -9.72
N PHE A 59 1.35 -7.63 -8.40
CA PHE A 59 1.29 -6.58 -7.40
C PHE A 59 2.49 -6.69 -6.46
N VAL A 60 3.23 -5.60 -6.33
CA VAL A 60 4.37 -5.45 -5.42
C VAL A 60 3.94 -4.59 -4.25
N PHE A 61 4.18 -5.09 -3.04
CA PHE A 61 3.85 -4.42 -1.77
C PHE A 61 5.14 -3.97 -1.09
N ALA A 62 5.24 -2.72 -0.71
CA ALA A 62 6.38 -2.22 0.05
C ALA A 62 5.92 -1.49 1.31
N ASP A 63 6.68 -1.60 2.40
CA ASP A 63 6.51 -0.70 3.52
C ASP A 63 6.84 0.73 3.12
N GLY A 64 6.14 1.72 3.70
CA GLY A 64 6.30 3.07 3.20
C GLY A 64 5.69 4.19 4.02
N ASN A 65 5.58 4.07 5.35
CA ASN A 65 5.04 5.17 6.16
C ASN A 65 5.85 6.46 6.06
N ASN A 66 7.17 6.35 5.87
CA ASN A 66 8.13 7.45 5.82
C ASN A 66 8.96 7.41 4.52
N GLY A 67 8.36 6.98 3.44
CA GLY A 67 9.00 6.74 2.14
C GLY A 67 9.07 5.24 1.80
N VAL A 68 9.28 4.94 0.54
CA VAL A 68 9.35 3.57 0.04
C VAL A 68 10.52 2.83 0.70
N ASN A 69 10.27 1.66 1.25
CA ASN A 69 11.31 0.88 1.95
C ASN A 69 11.66 -0.39 1.15
N LEU A 70 12.76 -0.31 0.41
CA LEU A 70 13.33 -1.40 -0.38
C LEU A 70 14.83 -1.56 -0.09
N ASN A 71 15.47 -2.64 -0.56
CA ASN A 71 16.91 -2.90 -0.42
C ASN A 71 17.78 -2.07 -1.38
N GLU A 72 17.30 -0.95 -1.83
CA GLU A 72 17.99 -0.03 -2.71
C GLU A 72 17.97 1.40 -2.15
N LYS A 73 18.53 2.36 -2.86
CA LYS A 73 18.48 3.75 -2.44
C LYS A 73 17.05 4.28 -2.47
N ASN A 74 16.56 4.74 -1.32
CA ASN A 74 15.23 5.28 -1.13
C ASN A 74 15.29 6.70 -0.56
N ILE A 75 14.22 7.46 -0.78
CA ILE A 75 14.07 8.79 -0.17
C ILE A 75 13.42 8.63 1.20
N GLY A 76 14.05 9.21 2.24
CA GLY A 76 13.46 9.30 3.57
C GLY A 76 12.62 10.56 3.71
N PHE A 77 11.34 10.38 4.01
CA PHE A 77 10.40 11.47 4.30
C PHE A 77 10.28 11.69 5.82
N PRO A 78 9.79 12.88 6.25
CA PRO A 78 9.47 13.10 7.66
C PRO A 78 8.50 12.04 8.19
N CYS A 79 8.65 11.66 9.47
CA CYS A 79 7.74 10.70 10.07
C CYS A 79 6.31 11.29 10.19
N SER A 80 5.32 10.40 10.23
CA SER A 80 3.90 10.79 10.21
C SER A 80 3.52 11.78 11.30
N VAL A 81 4.07 11.63 12.51
CA VAL A 81 3.85 12.59 13.60
C VAL A 81 4.38 13.99 13.27
N THR A 82 5.50 14.09 12.55
CA THR A 82 6.06 15.39 12.14
C THR A 82 5.19 16.06 11.08
N VAL A 83 4.73 15.30 10.10
CA VAL A 83 3.79 15.79 9.09
C VAL A 83 2.48 16.23 9.77
N CYS A 84 1.98 15.45 10.73
CA CYS A 84 0.76 15.77 11.47
C CYS A 84 0.88 17.02 12.32
N ALA A 85 2.06 17.27 12.92
CA ALA A 85 2.33 18.46 13.74
C ALA A 85 2.29 19.78 12.95
N THR A 86 2.25 19.72 11.63
CA THR A 86 2.03 20.90 10.78
C THR A 86 0.58 21.34 10.75
N PHE A 87 -0.38 20.49 11.11
CA PHE A 87 -1.82 20.71 10.95
C PHE A 87 -2.23 21.07 9.51
N ASN A 88 -1.42 20.68 8.53
CA ASN A 88 -1.61 21.01 7.12
C ASN A 88 -1.99 19.77 6.31
N GLU A 89 -3.28 19.66 5.99
CA GLU A 89 -3.84 18.54 5.23
C GLU A 89 -3.26 18.45 3.80
N GLU A 90 -2.98 19.60 3.17
CA GLU A 90 -2.38 19.66 1.85
C GLU A 90 -0.95 19.10 1.84
N LEU A 91 -0.14 19.42 2.86
CA LEU A 91 1.20 18.88 3.01
C LEU A 91 1.17 17.34 3.22
N ALA A 92 0.18 16.83 3.95
CA ALA A 92 -0.01 15.39 4.08
C ALA A 92 -0.33 14.74 2.72
N TYR A 93 -1.17 15.37 1.91
CA TYR A 93 -1.47 14.93 0.55
C TYR A 93 -0.22 14.97 -0.34
N GLU A 94 0.53 16.07 -0.34
CA GLU A 94 1.78 16.21 -1.11
C GLU A 94 2.82 15.17 -0.71
N THR A 95 2.90 14.84 0.59
CA THR A 95 3.79 13.76 1.07
C THR A 95 3.40 12.41 0.48
N GLY A 96 2.11 12.09 0.47
CA GLY A 96 1.59 10.88 -0.17
C GLY A 96 1.89 10.83 -1.67
N THR A 97 1.68 11.94 -2.35
CA THR A 97 2.00 12.12 -3.78
C THR A 97 3.47 11.84 -4.08
N ALA A 98 4.38 12.43 -3.32
CA ALA A 98 5.82 12.26 -3.53
C ALA A 98 6.27 10.82 -3.27
N ILE A 99 5.69 10.15 -2.27
CA ILE A 99 5.93 8.72 -2.02
C ILE A 99 5.39 7.87 -3.19
N ALA A 100 4.21 8.21 -3.73
CA ALA A 100 3.65 7.49 -4.87
C ALA A 100 4.52 7.61 -6.12
N ASP A 101 5.08 8.77 -6.38
CA ASP A 101 5.96 8.98 -7.53
C ASP A 101 7.24 8.14 -7.42
N GLU A 102 7.86 8.07 -6.24
CA GLU A 102 8.97 7.15 -5.99
C GLU A 102 8.56 5.68 -6.10
N ALA A 103 7.39 5.31 -5.56
CA ALA A 103 6.87 3.94 -5.64
C ALA A 103 6.67 3.49 -7.09
N LYS A 104 6.13 4.35 -7.95
CA LYS A 104 5.98 4.06 -9.39
C LYS A 104 7.31 3.88 -10.09
N GLU A 105 8.30 4.74 -9.80
CA GLU A 105 9.66 4.60 -10.35
C GLU A 105 10.29 3.25 -9.98
N LYS A 106 9.94 2.74 -8.80
CA LYS A 106 10.43 1.46 -8.26
C LYS A 106 9.51 0.28 -8.57
N GLU A 107 8.49 0.47 -9.39
CA GLU A 107 7.51 -0.56 -9.77
C GLU A 107 6.78 -1.17 -8.56
N VAL A 108 6.52 -0.38 -7.52
CA VAL A 108 5.69 -0.73 -6.36
C VAL A 108 4.25 -0.31 -6.62
N ASN A 109 3.31 -1.24 -6.44
CA ASN A 109 1.90 -1.02 -6.71
C ASN A 109 1.10 -0.63 -5.47
N VAL A 110 1.53 -1.12 -4.30
CA VAL A 110 0.85 -0.92 -3.02
C VAL A 110 1.85 -0.48 -1.97
N ILE A 111 1.60 0.64 -1.35
CA ILE A 111 2.35 1.10 -0.18
C ILE A 111 1.59 0.72 1.09
N LEU A 112 2.26 0.02 2.01
CA LEU A 112 1.71 -0.36 3.31
C LEU A 112 1.70 0.85 4.26
N ALA A 113 0.95 1.86 3.88
CA ALA A 113 0.76 3.15 4.56
C ALA A 113 -0.60 3.75 4.15
N PRO A 114 -1.13 4.73 4.89
CA PRO A 114 -0.62 5.33 6.13
C PRO A 114 -0.90 4.48 7.38
N ALA A 115 -0.03 4.61 8.42
CA ALA A 115 -0.27 4.03 9.73
C ALA A 115 -1.11 4.99 10.58
N ALA A 116 -2.43 4.80 10.56
CA ALA A 116 -3.42 5.72 11.13
C ALA A 116 -3.80 5.40 12.60
N ASN A 117 -3.03 4.57 13.30
CA ASN A 117 -3.27 4.28 14.72
C ASN A 117 -3.08 5.52 15.60
N LEU A 118 -3.70 5.52 16.75
CA LEU A 118 -3.59 6.61 17.71
C LEU A 118 -2.44 6.39 18.71
N HIS A 119 -1.83 7.48 19.17
CA HIS A 119 -0.86 7.50 20.26
C HIS A 119 -1.59 7.30 21.60
N ARG A 120 -1.96 6.06 21.95
CA ARG A 120 -2.73 5.77 23.17
C ARG A 120 -1.86 5.67 24.41
N ASN A 121 -0.57 5.35 24.25
CA ASN A 121 0.36 5.15 25.35
C ASN A 121 1.75 5.66 24.93
N PRO A 122 2.43 6.50 25.73
CA PRO A 122 3.78 6.97 25.42
C PRO A 122 4.82 5.85 25.22
N LEU A 123 4.60 4.68 25.82
CA LEU A 123 5.46 3.51 25.67
C LEU A 123 5.15 2.68 24.41
N GLY A 124 4.25 3.13 23.55
CA GLY A 124 3.93 2.47 22.30
C GLY A 124 5.14 2.43 21.37
N GLY A 125 5.65 1.23 21.06
CA GLY A 125 6.89 1.05 20.27
C GLY A 125 6.80 1.54 18.81
N ARG A 126 5.60 1.84 18.34
CA ARG A 126 5.35 2.29 16.96
C ARG A 126 4.79 3.71 16.85
N ASN A 127 4.79 4.48 17.95
CA ASN A 127 4.24 5.84 17.94
C ASN A 127 4.92 6.75 16.89
N ALA A 128 6.18 6.52 16.55
CA ALA A 128 6.91 7.32 15.58
C ALA A 128 6.30 7.27 14.16
N GLU A 129 5.58 6.20 13.83
CA GLU A 129 4.94 6.04 12.51
C GLU A 129 3.47 6.46 12.49
N TYR A 130 2.87 6.79 13.64
CA TYR A 130 1.48 7.20 13.76
C TYR A 130 1.35 8.73 13.71
N PHE A 131 0.16 9.24 13.36
CA PHE A 131 -0.05 10.67 13.13
C PHE A 131 -0.27 11.45 14.42
N SER A 132 -1.19 11.01 15.29
CA SER A 132 -1.61 11.79 16.47
C SER A 132 -2.27 10.92 17.54
N GLU A 133 -2.45 11.48 18.74
CA GLU A 133 -3.35 10.95 19.75
C GLU A 133 -4.82 11.36 19.50
N ASP A 134 -5.03 12.47 18.80
CA ASP A 134 -6.37 12.95 18.43
C ASP A 134 -6.89 12.19 17.20
N PRO A 135 -8.04 11.48 17.32
CA PRO A 135 -8.57 10.67 16.22
C PRO A 135 -9.06 11.52 15.03
N PHE A 136 -9.52 12.73 15.27
CA PHE A 136 -9.98 13.61 14.19
C PHE A 136 -8.79 14.09 13.36
N LEU A 137 -7.75 14.61 14.02
CA LEU A 137 -6.53 15.06 13.35
C LEU A 137 -5.84 13.90 12.62
N ALA A 138 -5.67 12.75 13.31
CA ALA A 138 -5.07 11.56 12.71
C ALA A 138 -5.84 11.10 11.45
N GLY A 139 -7.18 11.07 11.53
CA GLY A 139 -8.03 10.68 10.40
C GLY A 139 -7.91 11.64 9.21
N LYS A 140 -7.88 12.94 9.46
CA LYS A 140 -7.72 13.96 8.43
C LYS A 140 -6.36 13.84 7.72
N MET A 141 -5.29 13.78 8.49
CA MET A 141 -3.92 13.73 7.97
C MET A 141 -3.64 12.41 7.25
N ALA A 142 -4.02 11.28 7.85
CA ALA A 142 -3.85 9.96 7.23
C ALA A 142 -4.71 9.81 5.96
N GLY A 143 -5.96 10.31 5.99
CA GLY A 143 -6.84 10.29 4.83
C GLY A 143 -6.27 11.07 3.64
N ASN A 144 -5.74 12.26 3.87
CA ASN A 144 -5.11 13.06 2.81
C ASN A 144 -3.81 12.42 2.32
N HIS A 145 -3.00 11.85 3.20
CA HIS A 145 -1.80 11.10 2.80
C HIS A 145 -2.16 9.89 1.90
N GLY A 146 -3.14 9.09 2.32
CA GLY A 146 -3.63 7.96 1.51
C GLY A 146 -4.20 8.40 0.17
N LYS A 147 -4.97 9.51 0.17
CA LYS A 147 -5.50 10.10 -1.06
C LYS A 147 -4.39 10.54 -2.01
N GLY A 148 -3.30 11.11 -1.50
CA GLY A 148 -2.14 11.48 -2.31
C GLY A 148 -1.50 10.28 -3.01
N LEU A 149 -1.40 9.13 -2.32
CA LEU A 149 -0.95 7.87 -2.92
C LEU A 149 -1.89 7.43 -4.06
N GLU A 150 -3.18 7.36 -3.80
CA GLU A 150 -4.19 6.81 -4.71
C GLU A 150 -4.43 7.69 -5.94
N ASP A 151 -4.51 9.00 -5.78
CA ASP A 151 -4.65 9.95 -6.89
C ASP A 151 -3.44 9.87 -7.86
N HIS A 152 -2.29 9.39 -7.36
CA HIS A 152 -1.08 9.18 -8.16
C HIS A 152 -0.87 7.72 -8.61
N GLY A 153 -1.90 6.88 -8.48
CA GLY A 153 -1.95 5.54 -9.07
C GLY A 153 -1.24 4.45 -8.26
N VAL A 154 -0.96 4.70 -6.98
CA VAL A 154 -0.41 3.71 -6.04
C VAL A 154 -1.46 3.41 -4.98
N ALA A 155 -1.79 2.14 -4.77
CA ALA A 155 -2.78 1.79 -3.76
C ALA A 155 -2.23 2.06 -2.35
N SER A 156 -3.05 2.68 -1.51
CA SER A 156 -2.78 2.82 -0.08
C SER A 156 -3.25 1.59 0.69
N CYS A 157 -2.59 1.31 1.80
CA CYS A 157 -3.02 0.28 2.75
C CYS A 157 -3.07 0.90 4.14
N MET A 158 -4.20 1.54 4.45
CA MET A 158 -4.40 2.15 5.76
C MET A 158 -4.37 1.08 6.85
N LYS A 159 -3.49 1.23 7.82
CA LYS A 159 -3.21 0.24 8.85
C LYS A 159 -3.09 0.90 10.22
N HIS A 160 -3.27 0.19 11.33
CA HIS A 160 -3.52 -1.24 11.52
C HIS A 160 -4.91 -1.39 12.16
N ILE A 161 -5.86 -1.84 11.40
CA ILE A 161 -7.27 -1.96 11.83
C ILE A 161 -7.49 -3.36 12.37
#